data_db0736b75e02734ba06eafa5338520b8
#
_entry.id   db0736b75e02734ba06eafa5338520b8
#
_cell.length_a   1.000
_cell.length_b   1.000
_cell.length_c   1.000
_cell.angle_alpha   90.00
_cell.angle_beta   90.00
_cell.angle_gamma   90.00
#
_symmetry.space_group_name_H-M   'P 1'
#
loop_
_entity.id
_entity.type
_entity.pdbx_description
1 polymer ?
#
loop_
_entity_poly.entity_id
_entity_poly.type
_entity_poly.pdbx_seq_one_letter_code
_entity_poly.pdbx_strand_id
1 'polypeptide(L)'
;MKSFLQIENLTKSFGDRVLFSDVTFGIYEGDKIGLIAKNGSGKTTLLRIIAGEESYDSGSLVFRNDLRVGYLKQLPELDPNLSVIEACLSIDDEPTAAIRTYERALASGDADALAKAMSQMDAAGAWDYEDRIRQTLTQLKIIDMNQPVGQLSGGQVKRVALAKVVINEPELLILDEPTNHLDIDMIEWLESYLQRSRMSLLMVTHDRYFLDKVCSKIVEIDSRQVYAYNGNYDYYLEKREERLSAQSAELAKVKNLLRTELDWMRRQPQARGSKVKYRIDAFHDLTRRSQVRRDDTDVQLNVKSTYIGSKIFDAVDVTKAYGDKVILNGFEYTFARYEKVGIVGNNGVGKSTFIKMLLGEVAPDSGHFDIGETVKFGYYSQDGIQFNEQDKVIDAVRRIAEVVVIDEKTRYTASQFLQLFLFSPETQQNYIYKLSGGEKRRLYLATVLMRTPNFLILDEPTNDLDITTLGILEDYITKFRGCVIIVSHDRFFLDRTVDHLFVFEGNGVVKDFPGNYSDYREWKTLQKKEEEKPKKEEPKAQRQQRTYANKMTFKERKEFDSLSADIASLEEEKKQIEADLSGASLSVDEITERSRRMQEIINALDEKEMRWLELSEKEQ
;
A
#
# COMPACT_ATOMS: atom_id res chain seq x y z
N MET A 1 20.07 7.15 24.22
CA MET A 1 20.00 6.90 22.76
C MET A 1 21.01 7.83 22.10
N LYS A 2 21.84 7.34 21.19
CA LYS A 2 22.78 8.19 20.46
C LYS A 2 22.03 8.91 19.35
N SER A 3 22.22 10.23 19.23
CA SER A 3 21.64 11.02 18.13
C SER A 3 22.47 10.78 16.87
N PHE A 4 21.82 10.45 15.76
CA PHE A 4 22.44 10.33 14.44
C PHE A 4 22.29 11.60 13.64
N LEU A 5 21.10 12.22 13.71
CA LEU A 5 20.78 13.44 12.99
C LEU A 5 19.86 14.30 13.85
N GLN A 6 20.16 15.61 13.90
CA GLN A 6 19.31 16.63 14.49
C GLN A 6 18.98 17.66 13.41
N ILE A 7 17.72 17.92 13.21
CA ILE A 7 17.19 18.94 12.30
C ILE A 7 16.50 20.01 13.14
N GLU A 8 16.87 21.27 12.97
CA GLU A 8 16.31 22.39 13.73
C GLU A 8 15.91 23.52 12.79
N ASN A 9 14.61 23.90 12.85
CA ASN A 9 14.01 25.03 12.13
C ASN A 9 14.36 25.06 10.63
N LEU A 10 14.41 23.88 10.00
CA LEU A 10 14.78 23.73 8.60
C LEU A 10 13.67 24.28 7.70
N THR A 11 14.05 25.18 6.78
CA THR A 11 13.14 25.83 5.85
C THR A 11 13.68 25.71 4.43
N LYS A 12 12.79 25.40 3.48
CA LYS A 12 13.09 25.34 2.04
C LYS A 12 11.96 25.91 1.21
N SER A 13 12.31 26.72 0.22
CA SER A 13 11.42 27.28 -0.79
C SER A 13 12.00 27.13 -2.20
N PHE A 14 11.14 27.14 -3.20
CA PHE A 14 11.50 27.28 -4.60
C PHE A 14 10.75 28.49 -5.20
N GLY A 15 11.48 29.58 -5.41
CA GLY A 15 10.90 30.85 -5.78
C GLY A 15 9.86 31.31 -4.74
N ASP A 16 8.64 31.61 -5.16
CA ASP A 16 7.57 32.05 -4.26
C ASP A 16 6.88 30.89 -3.50
N ARG A 17 7.20 29.64 -3.82
CA ARG A 17 6.58 28.47 -3.20
C ARG A 17 7.40 27.97 -2.02
N VAL A 18 6.93 28.21 -0.81
CA VAL A 18 7.47 27.58 0.40
C VAL A 18 7.01 26.12 0.46
N LEU A 19 7.95 25.18 0.47
CA LEU A 19 7.67 23.75 0.59
C LEU A 19 7.39 23.38 2.05
N PHE A 20 8.30 23.74 2.93
CA PHE A 20 8.17 23.54 4.38
C PHE A 20 8.95 24.63 5.11
N SER A 21 8.52 24.93 6.35
CA SER A 21 9.18 25.89 7.23
C SER A 21 9.25 25.34 8.65
N ASP A 22 10.33 25.71 9.35
CA ASP A 22 10.54 25.41 10.77
C ASP A 22 10.46 23.90 11.11
N VAL A 23 10.91 23.05 10.18
CA VAL A 23 10.93 21.61 10.38
C VAL A 23 11.96 21.26 11.43
N THR A 24 11.50 20.63 12.53
CA THR A 24 12.37 20.23 13.65
C THR A 24 12.04 18.81 14.09
N PHE A 25 13.00 17.89 13.94
CA PHE A 25 12.94 16.52 14.49
C PHE A 25 14.33 15.90 14.54
N GLY A 26 14.48 14.82 15.34
CA GLY A 26 15.73 14.08 15.45
C GLY A 26 15.56 12.61 15.06
N ILE A 27 16.65 12.02 14.58
CA ILE A 27 16.79 10.58 14.31
C ILE A 27 17.84 10.02 15.26
N TYR A 28 17.47 8.97 15.98
CA TYR A 28 18.32 8.31 16.95
C TYR A 28 18.67 6.89 16.48
N GLU A 29 19.69 6.31 17.12
CA GLU A 29 20.10 4.93 16.87
C GLU A 29 18.92 3.96 17.06
N GLY A 30 18.61 3.17 16.02
CA GLY A 30 17.52 2.21 16.00
C GLY A 30 16.15 2.77 15.66
N ASP A 31 16.01 4.09 15.46
CA ASP A 31 14.74 4.69 15.02
C ASP A 31 14.36 4.21 13.62
N LYS A 32 13.10 3.81 13.46
CA LYS A 32 12.51 3.50 12.15
C LYS A 32 11.36 4.46 11.89
N ILE A 33 11.64 5.51 11.10
CA ILE A 33 10.76 6.67 10.91
C ILE A 33 10.14 6.63 9.53
N GLY A 34 8.78 6.67 9.49
CA GLY A 34 8.01 6.93 8.27
C GLY A 34 7.69 8.43 8.14
N LEU A 35 8.05 9.04 7.02
CA LEU A 35 7.73 10.43 6.72
C LEU A 35 6.49 10.50 5.84
N ILE A 36 5.42 11.10 6.35
CA ILE A 36 4.14 11.25 5.66
C ILE A 36 3.90 12.73 5.37
N ALA A 37 3.51 13.05 4.14
CA ALA A 37 3.07 14.39 3.75
C ALA A 37 2.32 14.35 2.41
N LYS A 38 1.55 15.40 2.11
CA LYS A 38 0.85 15.54 0.82
C LYS A 38 1.86 15.58 -0.35
N ASN A 39 1.44 15.17 -1.54
CA ASN A 39 2.28 15.31 -2.73
C ASN A 39 2.57 16.79 -3.02
N GLY A 40 3.82 17.06 -3.42
CA GLY A 40 4.29 18.43 -3.65
C GLY A 40 4.61 19.23 -2.39
N SER A 41 4.61 18.63 -1.18
CA SER A 41 5.01 19.27 0.08
C SER A 41 6.53 19.27 0.33
N GLY A 42 7.32 18.65 -0.56
CA GLY A 42 8.76 18.65 -0.45
C GLY A 42 9.37 17.42 0.25
N LYS A 43 8.67 16.27 0.34
CA LYS A 43 9.21 15.02 0.94
C LYS A 43 10.57 14.64 0.35
N THR A 44 10.63 14.41 -0.96
CA THR A 44 11.87 14.07 -1.68
C THR A 44 12.94 15.16 -1.52
N THR A 45 12.53 16.44 -1.53
CA THR A 45 13.45 17.56 -1.30
C THR A 45 14.06 17.49 0.11
N LEU A 46 13.27 17.19 1.13
CA LEU A 46 13.76 17.00 2.50
C LEU A 46 14.74 15.82 2.59
N LEU A 47 14.43 14.69 1.96
CA LEU A 47 15.35 13.54 1.91
C LEU A 47 16.66 13.89 1.20
N ARG A 48 16.61 14.64 0.07
CA ARG A 48 17.81 15.11 -0.66
C ARG A 48 18.64 16.09 0.16
N ILE A 49 18.01 16.97 0.93
CA ILE A 49 18.72 17.87 1.85
C ILE A 49 19.43 17.05 2.94
N ILE A 50 18.75 16.06 3.52
CA ILE A 50 19.35 15.17 4.52
C ILE A 50 20.48 14.33 3.91
N ALA A 51 20.34 13.90 2.66
CA ALA A 51 21.40 13.18 1.94
C ALA A 51 22.58 14.08 1.49
N GLY A 52 22.49 15.41 1.68
CA GLY A 52 23.52 16.36 1.28
C GLY A 52 23.54 16.72 -0.20
N GLU A 53 22.49 16.36 -0.95
CA GLU A 53 22.37 16.59 -2.40
C GLU A 53 21.66 17.92 -2.76
N GLU A 54 21.00 18.54 -1.80
CA GLU A 54 20.23 19.77 -2.01
C GLU A 54 20.51 20.75 -0.87
N SER A 55 20.53 22.06 -1.17
CA SER A 55 20.70 23.12 -0.17
C SER A 55 19.37 23.48 0.50
N TYR A 56 19.42 24.10 1.66
CA TYR A 56 18.27 24.65 2.38
C TYR A 56 18.42 26.16 2.61
N ASP A 57 17.31 26.85 2.88
CA ASP A 57 17.30 28.32 2.98
C ASP A 57 17.70 28.80 4.38
N SER A 58 17.20 28.11 5.43
CA SER A 58 17.53 28.44 6.83
C SER A 58 17.34 27.21 7.72
N GLY A 59 17.88 27.28 8.94
CA GLY A 59 17.88 26.22 9.93
C GLY A 59 19.24 25.56 10.08
N SER A 60 19.30 24.43 10.79
CA SER A 60 20.51 23.65 11.01
C SER A 60 20.27 22.16 10.82
N LEU A 61 21.28 21.49 10.28
CA LEU A 61 21.33 20.05 10.08
C LEU A 61 22.65 19.53 10.67
N VAL A 62 22.56 18.80 11.77
CA VAL A 62 23.73 18.31 12.51
C VAL A 62 23.77 16.80 12.49
N PHE A 63 24.80 16.24 11.85
CA PHE A 63 25.05 14.80 11.84
C PHE A 63 26.06 14.42 12.93
N ARG A 64 25.95 13.19 13.39
CA ARG A 64 27.03 12.55 14.14
C ARG A 64 28.26 12.43 13.22
N ASN A 65 29.44 12.67 13.77
CA ASN A 65 30.70 12.46 13.03
C ASN A 65 30.78 10.99 12.57
N ASP A 66 31.31 10.78 11.36
CA ASP A 66 31.55 9.47 10.75
C ASP A 66 30.29 8.61 10.54
N LEU A 67 29.08 9.22 10.48
CA LEU A 67 27.85 8.52 10.20
C LEU A 67 27.80 8.05 8.74
N ARG A 68 27.67 6.73 8.54
CA ARG A 68 27.47 6.16 7.21
C ARG A 68 25.99 6.26 6.84
N VAL A 69 25.70 7.07 5.81
CA VAL A 69 24.34 7.30 5.30
C VAL A 69 24.18 6.62 3.94
N GLY A 70 23.14 5.80 3.79
CA GLY A 70 22.72 5.23 2.52
C GLY A 70 21.44 5.89 2.03
N TYR A 71 21.38 6.29 0.76
CA TYR A 71 20.19 6.93 0.18
C TYR A 71 19.74 6.23 -1.08
N LEU A 72 18.49 5.75 -1.09
CA LEU A 72 17.79 5.28 -2.27
C LEU A 72 16.92 6.41 -2.83
N LYS A 73 17.29 6.91 -4.00
CA LYS A 73 16.53 7.94 -4.74
C LYS A 73 15.26 7.34 -5.36
N GLN A 74 14.25 8.17 -5.53
CA GLN A 74 13.05 7.79 -6.26
C GLN A 74 13.36 7.35 -7.71
N LEU A 75 14.28 8.07 -8.38
CA LEU A 75 14.83 7.74 -9.70
C LEU A 75 16.34 7.57 -9.53
N PRO A 76 16.85 6.36 -9.31
CA PRO A 76 18.27 6.12 -9.15
C PRO A 76 19.02 6.21 -10.48
N GLU A 77 20.19 6.81 -10.42
CA GLU A 77 21.12 6.90 -11.54
C GLU A 77 22.26 5.89 -11.31
N LEU A 78 22.35 4.90 -12.19
CA LEU A 78 23.44 3.93 -12.24
C LEU A 78 24.16 4.08 -13.58
N ASP A 79 25.48 3.81 -13.61
CA ASP A 79 26.24 3.84 -14.86
C ASP A 79 25.72 2.75 -15.82
N PRO A 80 25.21 3.12 -17.01
CA PRO A 80 24.61 2.17 -17.94
C PRO A 80 25.63 1.17 -18.52
N ASN A 81 26.94 1.47 -18.43
CA ASN A 81 27.99 0.62 -18.99
C ASN A 81 28.44 -0.49 -18.04
N LEU A 82 28.14 -0.36 -16.74
CA LEU A 82 28.49 -1.38 -15.76
C LEU A 82 27.50 -2.56 -15.83
N SER A 83 28.00 -3.76 -15.53
CA SER A 83 27.12 -4.90 -15.23
C SER A 83 26.40 -4.67 -13.89
N VAL A 84 25.31 -5.43 -13.67
CA VAL A 84 24.55 -5.37 -12.42
C VAL A 84 25.44 -5.61 -11.21
N ILE A 85 26.33 -6.61 -11.26
CA ILE A 85 27.23 -6.91 -10.14
C ILE A 85 28.27 -5.80 -9.93
N GLU A 86 28.85 -5.27 -11.00
CA GLU A 86 29.79 -4.14 -10.91
C GLU A 86 29.12 -2.88 -10.35
N ALA A 87 27.87 -2.62 -10.71
CA ALA A 87 27.10 -1.51 -10.17
C ALA A 87 26.88 -1.65 -8.65
N CYS A 88 26.64 -2.88 -8.16
CA CYS A 88 26.57 -3.16 -6.72
C CYS A 88 27.94 -3.03 -6.04
N LEU A 89 29.04 -3.43 -6.71
CA LEU A 89 30.40 -3.34 -6.22
C LEU A 89 31.02 -1.92 -6.39
N SER A 90 30.32 -0.97 -6.99
CA SER A 90 30.82 0.40 -7.20
C SER A 90 30.80 1.28 -5.93
N ILE A 91 30.71 0.68 -4.77
CA ILE A 91 30.80 1.33 -3.45
C ILE A 91 32.29 1.44 -3.09
N ASP A 92 32.72 2.58 -2.52
CA ASP A 92 34.08 2.75 -2.02
C ASP A 92 34.18 2.33 -0.55
N ASP A 93 34.08 1.02 -0.31
CA ASP A 93 34.36 0.41 0.98
C ASP A 93 35.48 -0.64 0.88
N GLU A 94 36.00 -1.04 2.02
CA GLU A 94 37.12 -1.98 2.08
C GLU A 94 36.83 -3.34 1.46
N PRO A 95 35.63 -3.97 1.71
CA PRO A 95 35.29 -5.24 1.07
C PRO A 95 35.18 -5.16 -0.45
N THR A 96 34.53 -4.13 -1.00
CA THR A 96 34.37 -4.00 -2.47
C THR A 96 35.69 -3.67 -3.15
N ALA A 97 36.58 -2.92 -2.50
CA ALA A 97 37.95 -2.69 -3.01
C ALA A 97 38.76 -4.00 -3.07
N ALA A 98 38.63 -4.86 -2.04
CA ALA A 98 39.28 -6.16 -2.02
C ALA A 98 38.73 -7.08 -3.13
N ILE A 99 37.43 -7.14 -3.34
CA ILE A 99 36.78 -7.93 -4.41
C ILE A 99 37.25 -7.46 -5.79
N ARG A 100 37.22 -6.16 -6.05
CA ARG A 100 37.72 -5.58 -7.32
C ARG A 100 39.20 -5.91 -7.59
N THR A 101 40.00 -5.93 -6.53
CA THR A 101 41.43 -6.28 -6.62
C THR A 101 41.57 -7.77 -6.92
N TYR A 102 40.79 -8.62 -6.27
CA TYR A 102 40.78 -10.07 -6.50
C TYR A 102 40.34 -10.42 -7.93
N GLU A 103 39.27 -9.82 -8.42
CA GLU A 103 38.78 -10.06 -9.80
C GLU A 103 39.80 -9.65 -10.86
N ARG A 104 40.48 -8.47 -10.67
CA ARG A 104 41.57 -8.03 -11.56
C ARG A 104 42.75 -8.98 -11.52
N ALA A 105 43.15 -9.45 -10.34
CA ALA A 105 44.23 -10.41 -10.19
C ALA A 105 43.90 -11.76 -10.85
N LEU A 106 42.64 -12.22 -10.72
CA LEU A 106 42.16 -13.42 -11.37
C LEU A 106 42.16 -13.30 -12.89
N ALA A 107 41.71 -12.16 -13.42
CA ALA A 107 41.71 -11.87 -14.86
C ALA A 107 43.14 -11.72 -15.46
N SER A 108 44.11 -11.25 -14.67
CA SER A 108 45.50 -11.09 -15.12
C SER A 108 46.28 -12.40 -15.15
N GLY A 109 45.85 -13.45 -14.43
CA GLY A 109 46.55 -14.72 -14.30
C GLY A 109 47.87 -14.64 -13.51
N ASP A 110 48.15 -13.52 -12.81
CA ASP A 110 49.36 -13.33 -11.99
C ASP A 110 49.14 -13.99 -10.60
N ALA A 111 49.91 -15.06 -10.34
CA ALA A 111 49.80 -15.83 -9.11
C ALA A 111 50.18 -15.03 -7.84
N ASP A 112 51.16 -14.11 -7.94
CA ASP A 112 51.59 -13.30 -6.80
C ASP A 112 50.56 -12.20 -6.48
N ALA A 113 49.99 -11.59 -7.52
CA ALA A 113 48.91 -10.62 -7.38
C ALA A 113 47.65 -11.29 -6.80
N LEU A 114 47.34 -12.51 -7.25
CA LEU A 114 46.19 -13.28 -6.75
C LEU A 114 46.35 -13.67 -5.27
N ALA A 115 47.53 -14.12 -4.85
CA ALA A 115 47.80 -14.47 -3.44
C ALA A 115 47.67 -13.24 -2.51
N LYS A 116 48.12 -12.06 -2.95
CA LYS A 116 47.95 -10.79 -2.19
C LYS A 116 46.48 -10.38 -2.11
N ALA A 117 45.76 -10.48 -3.23
CA ALA A 117 44.33 -10.16 -3.30
C ALA A 117 43.50 -11.10 -2.42
N MET A 118 43.80 -12.40 -2.38
CA MET A 118 43.16 -13.37 -1.47
C MET A 118 43.37 -12.98 0.01
N SER A 119 44.60 -12.57 0.38
CA SER A 119 44.86 -12.10 1.75
C SER A 119 44.07 -10.82 2.10
N GLN A 120 43.86 -9.91 1.12
CA GLN A 120 42.99 -8.75 1.32
C GLN A 120 41.52 -9.13 1.44
N MET A 121 41.04 -10.13 0.67
CA MET A 121 39.68 -10.68 0.79
C MET A 121 39.44 -11.27 2.18
N ASP A 122 40.41 -12.04 2.72
CA ASP A 122 40.32 -12.61 4.07
C ASP A 122 40.30 -11.50 5.14
N ALA A 123 41.17 -10.51 5.04
CA ALA A 123 41.27 -9.39 5.99
C ALA A 123 40.00 -8.51 5.99
N ALA A 124 39.38 -8.31 4.84
CA ALA A 124 38.17 -7.53 4.69
C ALA A 124 36.87 -8.33 4.93
N GLY A 125 36.95 -9.65 5.15
CA GLY A 125 35.78 -10.53 5.24
C GLY A 125 34.91 -10.52 3.96
N ALA A 126 35.57 -10.35 2.80
CA ALA A 126 34.89 -10.02 1.56
C ALA A 126 34.29 -11.24 0.83
N TRP A 127 34.62 -12.46 1.22
CA TRP A 127 34.06 -13.68 0.63
C TRP A 127 32.55 -13.78 0.82
N ASP A 128 32.06 -13.55 2.03
CA ASP A 128 30.61 -13.56 2.34
C ASP A 128 29.86 -12.38 1.69
N TYR A 129 30.58 -11.34 1.29
CA TYR A 129 29.98 -10.15 0.72
C TYR A 129 29.45 -10.38 -0.69
N GLU A 130 30.20 -11.12 -1.53
CA GLU A 130 29.73 -11.49 -2.88
C GLU A 130 28.49 -12.41 -2.80
N ASP A 131 28.48 -13.36 -1.89
CA ASP A 131 27.32 -14.23 -1.68
C ASP A 131 26.09 -13.43 -1.21
N ARG A 132 26.27 -12.45 -0.34
CA ARG A 132 25.21 -11.54 0.09
C ARG A 132 24.65 -10.71 -1.08
N ILE A 133 25.53 -10.21 -1.98
CA ILE A 133 25.12 -9.52 -3.20
C ILE A 133 24.23 -10.44 -4.04
N ARG A 134 24.70 -11.64 -4.32
CA ARG A 134 24.00 -12.63 -5.15
C ARG A 134 22.64 -13.01 -4.53
N GLN A 135 22.60 -13.26 -3.23
CA GLN A 135 21.36 -13.57 -2.50
C GLN A 135 20.37 -12.40 -2.55
N THR A 136 20.83 -11.19 -2.29
CA THR A 136 19.98 -9.99 -2.31
C THR A 136 19.41 -9.72 -3.72
N LEU A 137 20.24 -9.83 -4.76
CA LEU A 137 19.81 -9.67 -6.15
C LEU A 137 18.79 -10.77 -6.55
N THR A 138 19.02 -12.01 -6.12
CA THR A 138 18.08 -13.13 -6.34
C THR A 138 16.73 -12.87 -5.67
N GLN A 139 16.72 -12.40 -4.42
CA GLN A 139 15.48 -12.03 -3.72
C GLN A 139 14.73 -10.89 -4.42
N LEU A 140 15.46 -9.97 -5.04
CA LEU A 140 14.90 -8.90 -5.86
C LEU A 140 14.62 -9.33 -7.31
N LYS A 141 14.67 -10.64 -7.60
CA LYS A 141 14.38 -11.25 -8.91
C LYS A 141 15.22 -10.66 -10.06
N ILE A 142 16.47 -10.34 -9.77
CA ILE A 142 17.49 -10.02 -10.77
C ILE A 142 18.27 -11.31 -11.06
N ILE A 143 18.00 -11.92 -12.21
CA ILE A 143 18.54 -13.25 -12.56
C ILE A 143 19.89 -13.13 -13.22
N ASP A 144 20.01 -12.26 -14.24
CA ASP A 144 21.25 -12.04 -14.97
C ASP A 144 22.05 -10.91 -14.33
N MET A 145 23.06 -11.30 -13.57
CA MET A 145 23.93 -10.36 -12.85
C MET A 145 25.03 -9.75 -13.72
N ASN A 146 25.29 -10.33 -14.89
CA ASN A 146 26.27 -9.85 -15.86
C ASN A 146 25.67 -8.93 -16.92
N GLN A 147 24.33 -8.79 -16.94
CA GLN A 147 23.65 -7.89 -17.87
C GLN A 147 24.06 -6.44 -17.62
N PRO A 148 24.36 -5.65 -18.67
CA PRO A 148 24.62 -4.22 -18.54
C PRO A 148 23.39 -3.48 -17.99
N VAL A 149 23.62 -2.53 -17.06
CA VAL A 149 22.56 -1.72 -16.44
C VAL A 149 21.72 -0.98 -17.49
N GLY A 150 22.34 -0.52 -18.58
CA GLY A 150 21.66 0.19 -19.66
C GLY A 150 20.60 -0.63 -20.41
N GLN A 151 20.60 -1.96 -20.26
CA GLN A 151 19.60 -2.86 -20.85
C GLN A 151 18.44 -3.18 -19.88
N LEU A 152 18.51 -2.72 -18.64
CA LEU A 152 17.51 -2.95 -17.63
C LEU A 152 16.29 -2.02 -17.81
N SER A 153 15.11 -2.53 -17.48
CA SER A 153 13.93 -1.67 -17.32
C SER A 153 14.10 -0.73 -16.11
N GLY A 154 13.39 0.40 -16.09
CA GLY A 154 13.44 1.34 -14.97
C GLY A 154 13.14 0.70 -13.60
N GLY A 155 12.21 -0.25 -13.55
CA GLY A 155 11.91 -1.02 -12.35
C GLY A 155 13.06 -1.96 -11.93
N GLN A 156 13.79 -2.54 -12.89
CA GLN A 156 14.98 -3.35 -12.60
C GLN A 156 16.14 -2.47 -12.10
N VAL A 157 16.36 -1.32 -12.71
CA VAL A 157 17.37 -0.34 -12.24
C VAL A 157 17.11 0.05 -10.78
N LYS A 158 15.84 0.31 -10.42
CA LYS A 158 15.48 0.64 -9.04
C LYS A 158 15.74 -0.50 -8.07
N ARG A 159 15.47 -1.76 -8.47
CA ARG A 159 15.77 -2.94 -7.67
C ARG A 159 17.29 -3.14 -7.44
N VAL A 160 18.10 -2.92 -8.48
CA VAL A 160 19.56 -2.96 -8.36
C VAL A 160 20.06 -1.86 -7.43
N ALA A 161 19.53 -0.65 -7.53
CA ALA A 161 19.89 0.46 -6.64
C ALA A 161 19.47 0.17 -5.17
N LEU A 162 18.30 -0.44 -4.96
CA LEU A 162 17.88 -0.90 -3.63
C LEU A 162 18.85 -1.96 -3.09
N ALA A 163 19.21 -2.97 -3.90
CA ALA A 163 20.20 -3.97 -3.52
C ALA A 163 21.51 -3.32 -3.08
N LYS A 164 22.05 -2.39 -3.89
CA LYS A 164 23.29 -1.68 -3.61
C LYS A 164 23.25 -0.97 -2.24
N VAL A 165 22.17 -0.25 -1.93
CA VAL A 165 22.05 0.50 -0.68
C VAL A 165 21.86 -0.42 0.52
N VAL A 166 21.10 -1.51 0.37
CA VAL A 166 20.84 -2.49 1.43
C VAL A 166 22.08 -3.30 1.78
N ILE A 167 22.84 -3.75 0.78
CA ILE A 167 24.05 -4.54 0.97
C ILE A 167 25.14 -3.75 1.74
N ASN A 168 25.20 -2.44 1.53
CA ASN A 168 26.17 -1.56 2.21
C ASN A 168 25.93 -1.41 3.73
N GLU A 169 24.79 -1.86 4.24
CA GLU A 169 24.42 -1.80 5.66
C GLU A 169 24.78 -0.46 6.32
N PRO A 170 24.25 0.68 5.84
CA PRO A 170 24.53 1.98 6.42
C PRO A 170 23.95 2.09 7.83
N GLU A 171 24.50 2.96 8.68
CA GLU A 171 23.93 3.19 10.02
C GLU A 171 22.60 3.93 9.95
N LEU A 172 22.48 4.88 8.98
CA LEU A 172 21.24 5.56 8.62
C LEU A 172 20.87 5.26 7.17
N LEU A 173 19.75 4.59 6.97
CA LEU A 173 19.20 4.28 5.67
C LEU A 173 18.05 5.24 5.34
N ILE A 174 18.14 5.92 4.20
CA ILE A 174 17.12 6.83 3.69
C ILE A 174 16.51 6.20 2.44
N LEU A 175 15.18 6.01 2.44
CA LEU A 175 14.45 5.38 1.33
C LEU A 175 13.35 6.30 0.80
N ASP A 176 13.40 6.62 -0.50
CA ASP A 176 12.35 7.37 -1.19
C ASP A 176 11.52 6.43 -2.07
N GLU A 177 10.30 6.11 -1.62
CA GLU A 177 9.34 5.20 -2.26
C GLU A 177 9.95 3.82 -2.61
N PRO A 178 10.49 3.06 -1.64
CA PRO A 178 11.20 1.81 -1.92
C PRO A 178 10.29 0.69 -2.42
N THR A 179 8.99 0.73 -2.13
CA THR A 179 8.00 -0.30 -2.49
C THR A 179 7.53 -0.20 -3.95
N ASN A 180 7.69 0.97 -4.59
CA ASN A 180 7.30 1.16 -5.98
C ASN A 180 8.08 0.24 -6.93
N HIS A 181 7.39 -0.44 -7.84
CA HIS A 181 7.93 -1.41 -8.80
C HIS A 181 8.41 -2.74 -8.20
N LEU A 182 8.20 -2.96 -6.90
CA LEU A 182 8.38 -4.27 -6.27
C LEU A 182 7.08 -5.05 -6.34
N ASP A 183 7.17 -6.35 -6.54
CA ASP A 183 6.03 -7.23 -6.32
C ASP A 183 5.91 -7.60 -4.84
N ILE A 184 4.79 -8.22 -4.49
CA ILE A 184 4.44 -8.48 -3.09
C ILE A 184 5.48 -9.35 -2.38
N ASP A 185 6.03 -10.38 -3.04
CA ASP A 185 7.05 -11.26 -2.45
C ASP A 185 8.33 -10.46 -2.10
N MET A 186 8.73 -9.51 -2.98
CA MET A 186 9.88 -8.63 -2.73
C MET A 186 9.60 -7.63 -1.60
N ILE A 187 8.38 -7.09 -1.53
CA ILE A 187 7.97 -6.20 -0.43
C ILE A 187 8.03 -6.95 0.91
N GLU A 188 7.51 -8.17 0.99
CA GLU A 188 7.56 -9.01 2.20
C GLU A 188 8.99 -9.35 2.64
N TRP A 189 9.86 -9.62 1.67
CA TRP A 189 11.27 -9.82 1.96
C TRP A 189 11.90 -8.55 2.54
N LEU A 190 11.65 -7.38 1.91
CA LEU A 190 12.21 -6.10 2.35
C LEU A 190 11.69 -5.71 3.76
N GLU A 191 10.39 -5.92 4.04
CA GLU A 191 9.80 -5.76 5.37
C GLU A 191 10.57 -6.57 6.41
N SER A 192 10.72 -7.88 6.15
CA SER A 192 11.39 -8.81 7.05
C SER A 192 12.87 -8.43 7.26
N TYR A 193 13.54 -8.00 6.20
CA TYR A 193 14.93 -7.56 6.26
C TYR A 193 15.07 -6.30 7.13
N LEU A 194 14.28 -5.26 6.85
CA LEU A 194 14.34 -3.99 7.58
C LEU A 194 13.92 -4.15 9.05
N GLN A 195 12.95 -5.03 9.35
CA GLN A 195 12.55 -5.31 10.74
C GLN A 195 13.70 -5.91 11.57
N ARG A 196 14.45 -6.83 10.97
CA ARG A 196 15.57 -7.54 11.65
C ARG A 196 16.84 -6.69 11.69
N SER A 197 17.00 -5.74 10.78
CA SER A 197 18.18 -4.90 10.70
C SER A 197 18.28 -3.94 11.90
N ARG A 198 19.51 -3.64 12.32
CA ARG A 198 19.82 -2.64 13.36
C ARG A 198 19.97 -1.23 12.78
N MET A 199 19.83 -1.07 11.47
CA MET A 199 19.93 0.23 10.80
C MET A 199 18.82 1.15 11.30
N SER A 200 19.14 2.43 11.48
CA SER A 200 18.14 3.47 11.63
C SER A 200 17.58 3.81 10.25
N LEU A 201 16.29 4.06 10.18
CA LEU A 201 15.57 4.21 8.93
C LEU A 201 14.80 5.53 8.91
N LEU A 202 14.95 6.28 7.81
CA LEU A 202 14.04 7.35 7.43
C LEU A 202 13.46 7.01 6.06
N MET A 203 12.15 6.82 5.96
CA MET A 203 11.56 6.48 4.68
C MET A 203 10.32 7.29 4.34
N VAL A 204 10.13 7.51 3.05
CA VAL A 204 8.90 7.98 2.45
C VAL A 204 8.29 6.81 1.68
N THR A 205 7.05 6.46 1.98
CA THR A 205 6.28 5.50 1.19
C THR A 205 4.79 5.76 1.33
N HIS A 206 4.04 5.36 0.33
CA HIS A 206 2.58 5.37 0.34
C HIS A 206 1.98 4.02 0.72
N ASP A 207 2.81 2.98 0.86
CA ASP A 207 2.41 1.66 1.34
C ASP A 207 2.17 1.69 2.86
N ARG A 208 0.90 1.74 3.25
CA ARG A 208 0.46 1.85 4.64
C ARG A 208 0.80 0.61 5.46
N TYR A 209 0.69 -0.56 4.84
CA TYR A 209 1.01 -1.83 5.48
C TYR A 209 2.51 -1.94 5.78
N PHE A 210 3.33 -1.48 4.84
CA PHE A 210 4.78 -1.40 5.03
C PHE A 210 5.15 -0.43 6.16
N LEU A 211 4.50 0.76 6.21
CA LEU A 211 4.67 1.72 7.30
C LEU A 211 4.31 1.10 8.65
N ASP A 212 3.18 0.40 8.73
CA ASP A 212 2.71 -0.22 9.97
C ASP A 212 3.66 -1.29 10.49
N LYS A 213 4.20 -2.11 9.59
CA LYS A 213 5.09 -3.23 9.94
C LYS A 213 6.51 -2.81 10.28
N VAL A 214 7.05 -1.80 9.59
CA VAL A 214 8.47 -1.44 9.67
C VAL A 214 8.72 -0.26 10.60
N CYS A 215 7.82 0.76 10.61
CA CYS A 215 8.06 1.99 11.35
C CYS A 215 7.60 1.90 12.81
N SER A 216 8.43 2.43 13.70
CA SER A 216 8.12 2.64 15.11
C SER A 216 7.73 4.09 15.44
N LYS A 217 7.94 4.99 14.47
CA LYS A 217 7.65 6.42 14.60
C LYS A 217 7.20 6.98 13.26
N ILE A 218 6.15 7.80 13.28
CA ILE A 218 5.66 8.52 12.10
C ILE A 218 5.90 10.01 12.29
N VAL A 219 6.44 10.65 11.27
CA VAL A 219 6.61 12.11 11.18
C VAL A 219 5.72 12.62 10.07
N GLU A 220 4.74 13.43 10.41
CA GLU A 220 3.82 14.04 9.44
C GLU A 220 4.19 15.50 9.20
N ILE A 221 4.28 15.89 7.92
CA ILE A 221 4.35 17.30 7.52
C ILE A 221 2.99 17.70 6.99
N ASP A 222 2.25 18.49 7.76
CA ASP A 222 0.93 19.00 7.42
C ASP A 222 0.89 20.51 7.60
N SER A 223 0.41 21.23 6.57
CA SER A 223 0.26 22.69 6.61
C SER A 223 1.53 23.44 7.06
N ARG A 224 2.69 22.95 6.61
CA ARG A 224 4.06 23.45 6.93
C ARG A 224 4.49 23.18 8.38
N GLN A 225 3.74 22.44 9.16
CA GLN A 225 4.10 22.04 10.52
C GLN A 225 4.48 20.55 10.57
N VAL A 226 5.33 20.21 11.53
CA VAL A 226 5.77 18.83 11.75
C VAL A 226 5.10 18.28 13.00
N TYR A 227 4.52 17.12 12.86
CA TYR A 227 3.92 16.35 13.94
C TYR A 227 4.60 15.00 14.05
N ALA A 228 5.10 14.66 15.22
CA ALA A 228 5.75 13.36 15.47
C ALA A 228 4.84 12.48 16.34
N TYR A 229 4.65 11.24 15.89
CA TYR A 229 3.85 10.23 16.56
C TYR A 229 4.73 9.03 16.87
N ASN A 230 4.86 8.68 18.14
CA ASN A 230 5.64 7.53 18.59
C ASN A 230 4.73 6.30 18.60
N GLY A 231 4.70 5.58 17.49
CA GLY A 231 3.85 4.42 17.26
C GLY A 231 3.86 4.02 15.79
N ASN A 232 3.11 2.97 15.47
CA ASN A 232 2.91 2.47 14.13
C ASN A 232 1.89 3.34 13.33
N TYR A 233 1.55 2.91 12.12
CA TYR A 233 0.65 3.66 11.25
C TYR A 233 -0.78 3.74 11.80
N ASP A 234 -1.29 2.69 12.43
CA ASP A 234 -2.63 2.69 13.03
C ASP A 234 -2.73 3.70 14.20
N TYR A 235 -1.71 3.73 15.06
CA TYR A 235 -1.62 4.73 16.14
C TYR A 235 -1.58 6.16 15.58
N TYR A 236 -0.84 6.38 14.49
CA TYR A 236 -0.81 7.67 13.80
C TYR A 236 -2.20 8.08 13.32
N LEU A 237 -2.97 7.16 12.69
CA LEU A 237 -4.31 7.47 12.20
C LEU A 237 -5.23 7.92 13.33
N GLU A 238 -5.25 7.17 14.44
CA GLU A 238 -6.05 7.50 15.62
C GLU A 238 -5.70 8.91 16.16
N LYS A 239 -4.41 9.17 16.37
CA LYS A 239 -3.96 10.45 16.92
C LYS A 239 -4.11 11.62 15.94
N ARG A 240 -4.00 11.37 14.66
CA ARG A 240 -4.30 12.36 13.62
C ARG A 240 -5.78 12.75 13.65
N GLU A 241 -6.69 11.78 13.74
CA GLU A 241 -8.13 12.02 13.81
C GLU A 241 -8.51 12.82 15.08
N GLU A 242 -7.97 12.45 16.24
CA GLU A 242 -8.13 13.22 17.48
C GLU A 242 -7.66 14.68 17.31
N ARG A 243 -6.47 14.89 16.73
CA ARG A 243 -5.92 16.22 16.44
C ARG A 243 -6.83 17.03 15.52
N LEU A 244 -7.27 16.43 14.42
CA LEU A 244 -8.14 17.08 13.43
C LEU A 244 -9.50 17.43 14.03
N SER A 245 -10.07 16.56 14.85
CA SER A 245 -11.31 16.79 15.58
C SER A 245 -11.18 17.95 16.59
N ALA A 246 -10.13 17.94 17.39
CA ALA A 246 -9.85 19.03 18.36
C ALA A 246 -9.69 20.39 17.66
N GLN A 247 -8.90 20.44 16.58
CA GLN A 247 -8.72 21.66 15.78
C GLN A 247 -10.02 22.14 15.12
N SER A 248 -10.91 21.21 14.66
CA SER A 248 -12.21 21.60 14.08
C SER A 248 -13.14 22.19 15.13
N ALA A 249 -13.15 21.62 16.31
CA ALA A 249 -13.91 22.17 17.45
C ALA A 249 -13.41 23.56 17.86
N GLU A 250 -12.09 23.77 17.86
CA GLU A 250 -11.49 25.08 18.14
C GLU A 250 -11.86 26.13 17.09
N LEU A 251 -11.75 25.78 15.80
CA LEU A 251 -12.15 26.65 14.68
C LEU A 251 -13.66 27.00 14.74
N ALA A 252 -14.51 26.05 15.12
CA ALA A 252 -15.93 26.30 15.30
C ALA A 252 -16.18 27.33 16.44
N LYS A 253 -15.45 27.19 17.55
CA LYS A 253 -15.49 28.17 18.65
C LYS A 253 -15.02 29.56 18.21
N VAL A 254 -13.89 29.64 17.47
CA VAL A 254 -13.36 30.91 16.93
C VAL A 254 -14.36 31.55 15.97
N LYS A 255 -14.99 30.80 15.07
CA LYS A 255 -16.02 31.29 14.14
C LYS A 255 -17.26 31.81 14.88
N ASN A 256 -17.71 31.13 15.94
CA ASN A 256 -18.83 31.59 16.77
C ASN A 256 -18.50 32.89 17.52
N LEU A 257 -17.30 32.99 18.10
CA LEU A 257 -16.82 34.20 18.72
C LEU A 257 -16.71 35.35 17.74
N LEU A 258 -16.13 35.06 16.54
CA LEU A 258 -16.03 36.07 15.47
C LEU A 258 -17.40 36.61 15.05
N ARG A 259 -18.41 35.74 14.94
CA ARG A 259 -19.78 36.13 14.63
C ARG A 259 -20.35 37.05 15.69
N THR A 260 -20.14 36.75 16.98
CA THR A 260 -20.58 37.56 18.09
C THR A 260 -19.89 38.94 18.12
N GLU A 261 -18.57 38.99 17.88
CA GLU A 261 -17.82 40.24 17.82
C GLU A 261 -18.17 41.07 16.55
N LEU A 262 -18.47 40.41 15.42
CA LEU A 262 -18.94 41.05 14.18
C LEU A 262 -20.29 41.73 14.41
N ASP A 263 -21.23 41.06 15.10
CA ASP A 263 -22.53 41.60 15.41
C ASP A 263 -22.41 42.80 16.40
N TRP A 264 -21.44 42.73 17.32
CA TRP A 264 -21.13 43.85 18.18
C TRP A 264 -20.52 45.04 17.40
N MET A 265 -19.58 44.80 16.49
CA MET A 265 -18.97 45.84 15.64
C MET A 265 -20.01 46.52 14.75
N ARG A 266 -20.99 45.79 14.19
CA ARG A 266 -22.08 46.34 13.36
C ARG A 266 -23.01 47.31 14.11
N ARG A 267 -23.13 47.16 15.44
CA ARG A 267 -23.98 48.05 16.28
C ARG A 267 -23.35 49.40 16.57
N GLN A 268 -22.19 49.75 16.02
CA GLN A 268 -21.45 51.00 16.21
C GLN A 268 -21.43 51.47 17.68
N PRO A 269 -20.77 50.77 18.60
CA PRO A 269 -20.78 51.11 20.01
C PRO A 269 -20.08 52.44 20.24
N GLN A 270 -20.80 53.43 20.73
CA GLN A 270 -20.28 54.71 21.26
C GLN A 270 -19.63 54.47 22.62
N ALA A 271 -18.35 54.09 22.66
CA ALA A 271 -17.69 53.85 23.94
C ALA A 271 -16.27 54.45 23.98
N ARG A 272 -15.93 54.97 25.16
CA ARG A 272 -14.67 55.65 25.47
C ARG A 272 -13.44 54.70 25.32
N GLY A 273 -12.57 55.08 24.52
CA GLY A 273 -11.21 54.81 24.06
C GLY A 273 -10.59 53.42 24.25
N SER A 274 -10.30 52.91 25.43
CA SER A 274 -9.38 51.79 25.60
C SER A 274 -10.01 50.37 25.46
N LYS A 275 -11.22 50.19 25.97
CA LYS A 275 -11.94 48.89 25.87
C LYS A 275 -12.40 48.59 24.45
N VAL A 276 -12.70 49.61 23.66
CA VAL A 276 -13.08 49.45 22.24
C VAL A 276 -11.88 49.02 21.40
N LYS A 277 -10.71 49.64 21.65
CA LYS A 277 -9.48 49.25 20.92
C LYS A 277 -9.12 47.79 21.17
N TYR A 278 -9.13 47.33 22.42
CA TYR A 278 -8.87 45.93 22.77
C TYR A 278 -9.80 44.93 22.03
N ARG A 279 -11.11 45.24 21.95
CA ARG A 279 -12.07 44.37 21.22
C ARG A 279 -11.87 44.41 19.71
N ILE A 280 -11.48 45.54 19.16
CA ILE A 280 -11.12 45.65 17.72
C ILE A 280 -9.87 44.83 17.43
N ASP A 281 -8.85 44.91 18.27
CA ASP A 281 -7.63 44.12 18.14
C ASP A 281 -7.94 42.61 18.27
N ALA A 282 -8.79 42.23 19.25
CA ALA A 282 -9.27 40.86 19.41
C ALA A 282 -10.08 40.37 18.18
N PHE A 283 -10.93 41.23 17.58
CA PHE A 283 -11.64 40.91 16.36
C PHE A 283 -10.69 40.66 15.21
N HIS A 284 -9.66 41.47 15.02
CA HIS A 284 -8.64 41.27 13.98
C HIS A 284 -7.85 39.96 14.21
N ASP A 285 -7.53 39.64 15.46
CA ASP A 285 -6.87 38.39 15.79
C ASP A 285 -7.77 37.17 15.52
N LEU A 286 -9.04 37.22 15.93
CA LEU A 286 -10.04 36.20 15.63
C LEU A 286 -10.25 36.06 14.10
N THR A 287 -10.27 37.17 13.37
CA THR A 287 -10.38 37.15 11.90
C THR A 287 -9.20 36.42 11.28
N ARG A 288 -7.97 36.74 11.73
CA ARG A 288 -6.75 36.07 11.24
C ARG A 288 -6.77 34.57 11.57
N ARG A 289 -7.16 34.18 12.79
CA ARG A 289 -7.31 32.77 13.20
C ARG A 289 -8.42 32.05 12.44
N SER A 290 -9.50 32.72 12.08
CA SER A 290 -10.61 32.15 11.31
C SER A 290 -10.28 31.95 9.83
N GLN A 291 -9.29 32.68 9.29
CA GLN A 291 -8.82 32.60 7.92
C GLN A 291 -7.86 31.45 7.65
N VAL A 292 -7.47 30.68 8.68
CA VAL A 292 -6.73 29.43 8.46
C VAL A 292 -7.62 28.50 7.64
N ARG A 293 -7.42 28.54 6.32
CA ARG A 293 -8.09 27.63 5.36
C ARG A 293 -7.60 26.24 5.64
N ARG A 294 -8.50 25.34 5.97
CA ARG A 294 -8.26 23.91 5.83
C ARG A 294 -8.53 23.53 4.39
N ASP A 295 -7.52 22.95 3.77
CA ASP A 295 -7.68 22.23 2.49
C ASP A 295 -8.34 20.83 2.70
N ASP A 296 -8.52 20.41 3.96
CA ASP A 296 -9.19 19.17 4.32
C ASP A 296 -10.66 19.43 4.66
N THR A 297 -11.49 19.63 3.67
CA THR A 297 -12.92 19.35 3.79
C THR A 297 -13.11 17.85 3.63
N ASP A 298 -13.65 17.18 4.66
CA ASP A 298 -14.24 15.83 4.53
C ASP A 298 -15.35 15.89 3.47
N VAL A 299 -14.97 15.71 2.23
CA VAL A 299 -15.90 15.72 1.13
C VAL A 299 -16.37 14.31 0.92
N GLN A 300 -17.55 14.02 1.45
CA GLN A 300 -18.22 12.74 1.18
C GLN A 300 -18.69 12.71 -0.28
N LEU A 301 -18.02 11.90 -1.08
CA LEU A 301 -18.45 11.57 -2.42
C LEU A 301 -19.64 10.58 -2.36
N ASN A 302 -20.85 11.10 -2.51
CA ASN A 302 -22.01 10.25 -2.79
C ASN A 302 -22.10 10.00 -4.28
N VAL A 303 -21.70 8.82 -4.74
CA VAL A 303 -21.65 8.46 -6.17
C VAL A 303 -22.77 7.50 -6.51
N LYS A 304 -23.66 7.88 -7.44
CA LYS A 304 -24.46 6.92 -8.20
C LYS A 304 -23.79 6.70 -9.55
N SER A 305 -23.51 5.43 -9.87
CA SER A 305 -23.07 5.05 -11.21
C SER A 305 -24.22 5.19 -12.21
N THR A 306 -23.90 5.41 -13.48
CA THR A 306 -24.82 5.24 -14.62
C THR A 306 -25.40 3.82 -14.58
N TYR A 307 -26.65 3.67 -15.09
CA TYR A 307 -27.29 2.37 -15.18
C TYR A 307 -26.38 1.33 -15.83
N ILE A 308 -26.27 0.15 -15.19
CA ILE A 308 -25.56 -1.01 -15.74
C ILE A 308 -26.56 -2.15 -15.94
N GLY A 309 -26.54 -2.77 -17.12
CA GLY A 309 -27.38 -3.90 -17.47
C GLY A 309 -27.09 -5.16 -16.64
N SER A 310 -27.80 -6.25 -16.91
CA SER A 310 -27.54 -7.55 -16.24
C SER A 310 -26.29 -8.22 -16.78
N LYS A 311 -25.97 -8.07 -18.06
CA LYS A 311 -24.78 -8.59 -18.70
C LYS A 311 -23.64 -7.58 -18.57
N ILE A 312 -22.55 -8.00 -17.96
CA ILE A 312 -21.34 -7.18 -17.78
C ILE A 312 -20.31 -7.62 -18.82
N PHE A 313 -19.64 -8.72 -18.61
CA PHE A 313 -18.89 -9.41 -19.64
C PHE A 313 -18.80 -10.91 -19.31
N ASP A 314 -18.69 -11.72 -20.37
CA ASP A 314 -18.38 -13.12 -20.31
C ASP A 314 -17.05 -13.35 -21.02
N ALA A 315 -16.07 -13.93 -20.36
CA ALA A 315 -14.85 -14.43 -20.95
C ALA A 315 -15.05 -15.89 -21.33
N VAL A 316 -14.90 -16.22 -22.61
CA VAL A 316 -15.15 -17.56 -23.14
C VAL A 316 -13.85 -18.10 -23.73
N ASP A 317 -13.25 -19.07 -23.07
CA ASP A 317 -12.03 -19.81 -23.48
C ASP A 317 -10.89 -18.89 -23.94
N VAL A 318 -10.66 -17.80 -23.17
CA VAL A 318 -9.69 -16.77 -23.56
C VAL A 318 -8.27 -17.26 -23.36
N THR A 319 -7.50 -17.31 -24.45
CA THR A 319 -6.09 -17.72 -24.45
C THR A 319 -5.22 -16.62 -25.07
N LYS A 320 -4.04 -16.38 -24.49
CA LYS A 320 -3.04 -15.43 -24.99
C LYS A 320 -1.63 -15.87 -24.66
N ALA A 321 -0.74 -15.84 -25.65
CA ALA A 321 0.69 -16.08 -25.47
C ALA A 321 1.53 -15.07 -26.25
N TYR A 322 2.76 -14.86 -25.83
CA TYR A 322 3.79 -14.09 -26.53
C TYR A 322 5.06 -14.96 -26.63
N GLY A 323 5.28 -15.56 -27.81
CA GLY A 323 6.33 -16.56 -27.97
C GLY A 323 6.11 -17.75 -27.03
N ASP A 324 7.10 -18.07 -26.21
CA ASP A 324 7.03 -19.18 -25.25
C ASP A 324 6.28 -18.81 -23.95
N LYS A 325 5.93 -17.53 -23.78
CA LYS A 325 5.30 -17.05 -22.56
C LYS A 325 3.79 -17.07 -22.67
N VAL A 326 3.15 -18.02 -21.96
CA VAL A 326 1.69 -18.10 -21.85
C VAL A 326 1.19 -17.10 -20.80
N ILE A 327 0.27 -16.22 -21.21
CA ILE A 327 -0.33 -15.19 -20.36
C ILE A 327 -1.66 -15.66 -19.78
N LEU A 328 -2.52 -16.23 -20.63
CA LEU A 328 -3.79 -16.85 -20.27
C LEU A 328 -3.94 -18.15 -21.04
N ASN A 329 -4.53 -19.14 -20.41
CA ASN A 329 -4.81 -20.44 -21.03
C ASN A 329 -6.22 -20.90 -20.67
N GLY A 330 -7.15 -20.74 -21.61
CA GLY A 330 -8.53 -21.17 -21.44
C GLY A 330 -9.26 -20.46 -20.30
N PHE A 331 -9.11 -19.16 -20.17
CA PHE A 331 -9.77 -18.40 -19.09
C PHE A 331 -11.26 -18.26 -19.38
N GLU A 332 -12.08 -18.77 -18.45
CA GLU A 332 -13.54 -18.65 -18.48
C GLU A 332 -14.03 -17.94 -17.22
N TYR A 333 -14.83 -16.91 -17.41
CA TYR A 333 -15.43 -16.18 -16.29
C TYR A 333 -16.65 -15.35 -16.71
N THR A 334 -17.71 -15.39 -15.90
CA THR A 334 -18.88 -14.51 -16.05
C THR A 334 -18.86 -13.46 -14.95
N PHE A 335 -18.64 -12.21 -15.33
CA PHE A 335 -18.53 -11.10 -14.39
C PHE A 335 -19.91 -10.66 -13.89
N ALA A 336 -20.07 -10.66 -12.58
CA ALA A 336 -21.34 -10.32 -11.95
C ALA A 336 -21.56 -8.79 -11.82
N ARG A 337 -22.81 -8.40 -11.63
CA ARG A 337 -23.18 -7.00 -11.44
C ARG A 337 -22.70 -6.49 -10.09
N TYR A 338 -22.07 -5.29 -10.08
CA TYR A 338 -21.51 -4.63 -8.89
C TYR A 338 -20.32 -5.33 -8.26
N GLU A 339 -19.77 -6.31 -8.91
CA GLU A 339 -18.62 -7.05 -8.48
C GLU A 339 -17.36 -6.19 -8.47
N LYS A 340 -16.53 -6.38 -7.43
CA LYS A 340 -15.27 -5.67 -7.26
C LYS A 340 -14.15 -6.66 -7.11
N VAL A 341 -13.30 -6.76 -8.12
CA VAL A 341 -12.24 -7.76 -8.23
C VAL A 341 -10.88 -7.13 -8.10
N GLY A 342 -10.03 -7.70 -7.25
CA GLY A 342 -8.62 -7.39 -7.19
C GLY A 342 -7.80 -8.33 -8.07
N ILE A 343 -6.87 -7.81 -8.85
CA ILE A 343 -5.92 -8.63 -9.61
C ILE A 343 -4.57 -8.60 -8.92
N VAL A 344 -4.07 -9.76 -8.52
CA VAL A 344 -2.79 -9.92 -7.83
C VAL A 344 -1.90 -10.93 -8.57
N GLY A 345 -0.60 -10.78 -8.45
CA GLY A 345 0.39 -11.66 -9.07
C GLY A 345 1.71 -10.95 -9.30
N ASN A 346 2.75 -11.71 -9.61
CA ASN A 346 4.09 -11.19 -9.85
C ASN A 346 4.14 -10.21 -11.03
N ASN A 347 5.19 -9.39 -11.09
CA ASN A 347 5.38 -8.50 -12.23
C ASN A 347 5.64 -9.31 -13.51
N GLY A 348 5.00 -8.86 -14.60
CA GLY A 348 5.16 -9.48 -15.91
C GLY A 348 4.37 -10.78 -16.14
N VAL A 349 3.49 -11.22 -15.23
CA VAL A 349 2.63 -12.42 -15.44
C VAL A 349 1.47 -12.17 -16.41
N GLY A 350 1.22 -10.91 -16.81
CA GLY A 350 0.19 -10.60 -17.81
C GLY A 350 -1.02 -9.82 -17.29
N LYS A 351 -0.98 -9.26 -16.08
CA LYS A 351 -2.09 -8.47 -15.50
C LYS A 351 -2.57 -7.35 -16.43
N SER A 352 -1.66 -6.48 -16.88
CA SER A 352 -2.01 -5.37 -17.79
C SER A 352 -2.40 -5.86 -19.19
N THR A 353 -1.88 -7.03 -19.65
CA THR A 353 -2.29 -7.64 -20.91
C THR A 353 -3.75 -8.11 -20.83
N PHE A 354 -4.15 -8.70 -19.71
CA PHE A 354 -5.56 -9.07 -19.45
C PHE A 354 -6.49 -7.86 -19.55
N ILE A 355 -6.12 -6.74 -18.90
CA ILE A 355 -6.88 -5.49 -18.98
C ILE A 355 -6.97 -4.99 -20.44
N LYS A 356 -5.86 -4.96 -21.17
CA LYS A 356 -5.83 -4.51 -22.57
C LYS A 356 -6.67 -5.41 -23.49
N MET A 357 -6.74 -6.71 -23.21
CA MET A 357 -7.65 -7.62 -23.94
C MET A 357 -9.12 -7.33 -23.59
N LEU A 358 -9.45 -7.11 -22.33
CA LEU A 358 -10.80 -6.74 -21.92
C LEU A 358 -11.27 -5.40 -22.53
N LEU A 359 -10.35 -4.45 -22.70
CA LEU A 359 -10.62 -3.16 -23.35
C LEU A 359 -10.65 -3.24 -24.89
N GLY A 360 -10.28 -4.41 -25.46
CA GLY A 360 -10.21 -4.61 -26.90
C GLY A 360 -8.99 -3.98 -27.57
N GLU A 361 -7.99 -3.53 -26.81
CA GLU A 361 -6.73 -2.97 -27.32
C GLU A 361 -5.79 -4.07 -27.85
N VAL A 362 -5.90 -5.27 -27.30
CA VAL A 362 -5.14 -6.46 -27.69
C VAL A 362 -6.12 -7.59 -27.97
N ALA A 363 -6.01 -8.23 -29.14
CA ALA A 363 -6.84 -9.38 -29.44
C ALA A 363 -6.31 -10.64 -28.73
N PRO A 364 -7.17 -11.50 -28.15
CA PRO A 364 -6.79 -12.83 -27.71
C PRO A 364 -6.38 -13.71 -28.90
N ASP A 365 -5.63 -14.78 -28.65
CA ASP A 365 -5.21 -15.73 -29.68
C ASP A 365 -6.34 -16.75 -29.96
N SER A 366 -7.11 -17.12 -28.92
CA SER A 366 -8.37 -17.86 -29.03
C SER A 366 -9.36 -17.38 -27.97
N GLY A 367 -10.65 -17.70 -28.17
CA GLY A 367 -11.73 -17.23 -27.32
C GLY A 367 -12.07 -15.75 -27.55
N HIS A 368 -12.94 -15.21 -26.71
CA HIS A 368 -13.35 -13.81 -26.80
C HIS A 368 -13.96 -13.31 -25.49
N PHE A 369 -14.05 -11.97 -25.37
CA PHE A 369 -14.84 -11.31 -24.33
C PHE A 369 -16.16 -10.83 -24.94
N ASP A 370 -17.28 -11.28 -24.39
CA ASP A 370 -18.62 -10.85 -24.78
C ASP A 370 -19.11 -9.78 -23.80
N ILE A 371 -18.96 -8.51 -24.17
CA ILE A 371 -19.18 -7.34 -23.31
C ILE A 371 -20.60 -6.82 -23.50
N GLY A 372 -21.28 -6.52 -22.39
CA GLY A 372 -22.63 -5.95 -22.41
C GLY A 372 -22.66 -4.54 -23.02
N GLU A 373 -23.65 -4.26 -23.88
CA GLU A 373 -23.80 -2.98 -24.60
C GLU A 373 -23.89 -1.74 -23.68
N THR A 374 -24.31 -1.93 -22.43
CA THR A 374 -24.47 -0.83 -21.46
C THR A 374 -23.18 -0.53 -20.69
N VAL A 375 -22.14 -1.34 -20.86
CA VAL A 375 -20.87 -1.18 -20.15
C VAL A 375 -20.10 0.03 -20.67
N LYS A 376 -19.71 0.91 -19.74
CA LYS A 376 -18.89 2.10 -20.02
C LYS A 376 -17.64 2.02 -19.18
N PHE A 377 -16.53 1.65 -19.80
CA PHE A 377 -15.25 1.54 -19.12
C PHE A 377 -14.68 2.92 -18.76
N GLY A 378 -14.21 3.04 -17.53
CA GLY A 378 -13.29 4.10 -17.11
C GLY A 378 -11.96 3.47 -16.77
N TYR A 379 -10.95 3.69 -17.60
CA TYR A 379 -9.64 3.08 -17.44
C TYR A 379 -8.61 4.09 -16.93
N TYR A 380 -8.03 3.79 -15.80
CA TYR A 380 -6.86 4.48 -15.25
C TYR A 380 -5.63 3.61 -15.49
N SER A 381 -4.82 3.96 -16.49
CA SER A 381 -3.64 3.20 -16.88
C SER A 381 -2.39 3.63 -16.13
N GLN A 382 -1.46 2.72 -15.99
CA GLN A 382 -0.14 2.98 -15.41
C GLN A 382 0.65 4.01 -16.24
N ASP A 383 0.51 4.00 -17.58
CA ASP A 383 1.20 4.94 -18.48
C ASP A 383 0.68 6.38 -18.39
N GLY A 384 -0.53 6.55 -17.84
CA GLY A 384 -1.18 7.84 -17.67
C GLY A 384 -1.74 8.44 -18.97
N ILE A 385 -2.28 9.64 -18.86
CA ILE A 385 -2.72 10.48 -20.01
C ILE A 385 -1.68 11.55 -20.29
N GLN A 386 -1.39 11.80 -21.57
CA GLN A 386 -0.64 12.97 -21.97
C GLN A 386 -1.60 14.18 -22.04
N PHE A 387 -1.46 15.08 -21.07
CA PHE A 387 -2.14 16.35 -21.11
C PHE A 387 -1.37 17.32 -22.00
N ASN A 388 -2.10 18.25 -22.65
CA ASN A 388 -1.43 19.41 -23.20
C ASN A 388 -0.94 20.31 -22.05
N GLU A 389 0.36 20.38 -21.88
CA GLU A 389 0.99 21.10 -20.76
C GLU A 389 0.69 22.61 -20.74
N GLN A 390 0.30 23.18 -21.88
CA GLN A 390 -0.08 24.59 -22.01
C GLN A 390 -1.54 24.86 -21.60
N ASP A 391 -2.32 23.84 -21.30
CA ASP A 391 -3.68 24.01 -20.80
C ASP A 391 -3.70 24.36 -19.32
N LYS A 392 -4.72 25.09 -18.88
CA LYS A 392 -5.02 25.21 -17.45
C LYS A 392 -5.72 23.95 -16.95
N VAL A 393 -5.51 23.63 -15.69
CA VAL A 393 -6.12 22.46 -15.03
C VAL A 393 -7.64 22.45 -15.22
N ILE A 394 -8.30 23.59 -14.99
CA ILE A 394 -9.76 23.72 -15.12
C ILE A 394 -10.24 23.52 -16.56
N ASP A 395 -9.47 23.99 -17.55
CA ASP A 395 -9.87 23.92 -18.95
C ASP A 395 -9.74 22.50 -19.51
N ALA A 396 -8.71 21.75 -19.08
CA ALA A 396 -8.54 20.34 -19.43
C ALA A 396 -9.74 19.49 -18.94
N VAL A 397 -10.26 19.82 -17.78
CA VAL A 397 -11.37 19.11 -17.15
C VAL A 397 -12.73 19.54 -17.76
N ARG A 398 -12.94 20.84 -18.04
CA ARG A 398 -14.15 21.34 -18.68
C ARG A 398 -14.40 20.78 -20.09
N ARG A 399 -13.34 20.42 -20.81
CA ARG A 399 -13.48 19.74 -22.12
C ARG A 399 -14.12 18.36 -22.00
N ILE A 400 -14.04 17.73 -20.83
CA ILE A 400 -14.65 16.41 -20.59
C ILE A 400 -16.10 16.58 -20.15
N ALA A 401 -16.34 17.43 -19.15
CA ALA A 401 -17.67 17.75 -18.66
C ALA A 401 -17.66 19.10 -17.92
N GLU A 402 -18.62 19.96 -18.20
CA GLU A 402 -18.84 21.18 -17.42
C GLU A 402 -19.51 20.92 -16.08
N VAL A 403 -20.37 19.90 -16.05
CA VAL A 403 -21.12 19.46 -14.87
C VAL A 403 -21.08 17.95 -14.80
N VAL A 404 -20.66 17.42 -13.64
CA VAL A 404 -20.69 16.00 -13.31
C VAL A 404 -21.95 15.72 -12.50
N VAL A 405 -22.82 14.88 -13.03
CA VAL A 405 -24.03 14.44 -12.32
C VAL A 405 -23.68 13.19 -11.54
N ILE A 406 -23.59 13.31 -10.23
CA ILE A 406 -23.26 12.19 -9.34
C ILE A 406 -24.54 11.49 -8.83
N ASP A 407 -25.62 12.25 -8.62
CA ASP A 407 -26.94 11.75 -8.20
C ASP A 407 -28.04 12.64 -8.80
N GLU A 408 -29.31 12.21 -8.73
CA GLU A 408 -30.47 13.01 -9.15
C GLU A 408 -30.52 14.40 -8.48
N LYS A 409 -29.97 14.48 -7.25
CA LYS A 409 -29.96 15.72 -6.44
C LYS A 409 -28.59 16.39 -6.37
N THR A 410 -27.50 15.71 -6.73
CA THR A 410 -26.14 16.21 -6.54
C THR A 410 -25.44 16.40 -7.88
N ARG A 411 -25.18 17.65 -8.21
CA ARG A 411 -24.44 18.05 -9.41
C ARG A 411 -23.23 18.87 -8.97
N TYR A 412 -22.06 18.50 -9.45
CA TYR A 412 -20.84 19.27 -9.23
C TYR A 412 -20.42 19.96 -10.52
N THR A 413 -20.08 21.22 -10.41
CA THR A 413 -19.33 21.90 -11.49
C THR A 413 -17.94 21.28 -11.58
N ALA A 414 -17.29 21.41 -12.74
CA ALA A 414 -15.90 20.97 -12.93
C ALA A 414 -14.97 21.49 -11.83
N SER A 415 -15.15 22.74 -11.39
CA SER A 415 -14.35 23.34 -10.31
C SER A 415 -14.61 22.69 -8.94
N GLN A 416 -15.87 22.43 -8.61
CA GLN A 416 -16.21 21.74 -7.37
C GLN A 416 -15.70 20.30 -7.36
N PHE A 417 -15.81 19.60 -8.50
CA PHE A 417 -15.28 18.24 -8.62
C PHE A 417 -13.76 18.20 -8.45
N LEU A 418 -13.03 19.14 -9.04
CA LEU A 418 -11.58 19.26 -8.82
C LEU A 418 -11.21 19.55 -7.36
N GLN A 419 -12.04 20.31 -6.62
CA GLN A 419 -11.82 20.54 -5.19
C GLN A 419 -11.90 19.23 -4.38
N LEU A 420 -12.76 18.26 -4.77
CA LEU A 420 -12.81 16.94 -4.17
C LEU A 420 -11.48 16.20 -4.30
N PHE A 421 -10.75 16.43 -5.39
CA PHE A 421 -9.43 15.90 -5.65
C PHE A 421 -8.31 16.86 -5.19
N LEU A 422 -8.59 17.70 -4.20
CA LEU A 422 -7.62 18.59 -3.56
C LEU A 422 -6.97 19.63 -4.49
N PHE A 423 -7.65 20.03 -5.59
CA PHE A 423 -7.23 21.16 -6.40
C PHE A 423 -7.91 22.43 -5.89
N SER A 424 -7.15 23.31 -5.23
CA SER A 424 -7.67 24.60 -4.79
C SER A 424 -8.09 25.48 -6.00
N PRO A 425 -9.00 26.44 -5.84
CA PRO A 425 -9.38 27.36 -6.93
C PRO A 425 -8.18 28.05 -7.58
N GLU A 426 -7.13 28.32 -6.82
CA GLU A 426 -5.88 28.90 -7.32
C GLU A 426 -5.11 27.91 -8.19
N THR A 427 -4.94 26.67 -7.72
CA THR A 427 -4.28 25.59 -8.47
C THR A 427 -5.01 25.25 -9.75
N GLN A 428 -6.35 25.33 -9.77
CA GLN A 428 -7.17 25.09 -10.96
C GLN A 428 -6.88 26.07 -12.10
N GLN A 429 -6.42 27.29 -11.79
CA GLN A 429 -6.04 28.31 -12.78
C GLN A 429 -4.59 28.17 -13.26
N ASN A 430 -3.79 27.30 -12.63
CA ASN A 430 -2.42 27.05 -13.04
C ASN A 430 -2.37 26.23 -14.34
N TYR A 431 -1.29 26.39 -15.08
CA TYR A 431 -0.97 25.54 -16.23
C TYR A 431 -0.51 24.16 -15.76
N ILE A 432 -0.82 23.13 -16.57
CA ILE A 432 -0.52 21.72 -16.23
C ILE A 432 0.99 21.45 -16.10
N TYR A 433 1.83 22.18 -16.88
CA TYR A 433 3.30 22.03 -16.74
C TYR A 433 3.84 22.43 -15.36
N LYS A 434 3.10 23.24 -14.59
CA LYS A 434 3.48 23.65 -13.23
C LYS A 434 3.10 22.63 -12.15
N LEU A 435 2.32 21.62 -12.51
CA LEU A 435 1.90 20.57 -11.59
C LEU A 435 3.04 19.57 -11.36
N SER A 436 3.18 19.11 -10.12
CA SER A 436 4.02 17.97 -9.78
C SER A 436 3.49 16.67 -10.43
N GLY A 437 4.34 15.65 -10.54
CA GLY A 437 3.95 14.35 -11.08
C GLY A 437 2.72 13.75 -10.39
N GLY A 438 2.67 13.78 -9.06
CA GLY A 438 1.52 13.31 -8.28
C GLY A 438 0.26 14.14 -8.50
N GLU A 439 0.38 15.48 -8.69
CA GLU A 439 -0.76 16.33 -9.05
C GLU A 439 -1.28 16.01 -10.46
N LYS A 440 -0.40 15.76 -11.45
CA LYS A 440 -0.79 15.30 -12.78
C LYS A 440 -1.53 13.96 -12.75
N ARG A 441 -1.07 13.01 -11.95
CA ARG A 441 -1.72 11.70 -11.74
C ARG A 441 -3.09 11.84 -11.08
N ARG A 442 -3.21 12.70 -10.09
CA ARG A 442 -4.47 13.02 -9.43
C ARG A 442 -5.47 13.70 -10.38
N LEU A 443 -4.97 14.61 -11.24
CA LEU A 443 -5.77 15.20 -12.30
C LEU A 443 -6.27 14.13 -13.30
N TYR A 444 -5.41 13.19 -13.68
CA TYR A 444 -5.78 12.09 -14.56
C TYR A 444 -6.90 11.23 -13.94
N LEU A 445 -6.76 10.85 -12.67
CA LEU A 445 -7.81 10.12 -11.96
C LEU A 445 -9.14 10.89 -11.97
N ALA A 446 -9.11 12.18 -11.66
CA ALA A 446 -10.30 13.03 -11.71
C ALA A 446 -10.95 13.02 -13.11
N THR A 447 -10.17 13.07 -14.19
CA THR A 447 -10.69 13.04 -15.57
C THR A 447 -11.33 11.70 -15.93
N VAL A 448 -10.80 10.57 -15.43
CA VAL A 448 -11.40 9.24 -15.63
C VAL A 448 -12.75 9.16 -14.93
N LEU A 449 -12.82 9.60 -13.68
CA LEU A 449 -14.03 9.53 -12.86
C LEU A 449 -15.13 10.50 -13.34
N MET A 450 -14.76 11.66 -13.91
CA MET A 450 -15.70 12.62 -14.47
C MET A 450 -16.50 12.09 -15.67
N ARG A 451 -15.97 11.11 -16.39
CA ARG A 451 -16.69 10.44 -17.50
C ARG A 451 -17.86 9.58 -17.02
N THR A 452 -18.09 9.51 -15.70
CA THR A 452 -19.15 8.73 -15.05
C THR A 452 -19.23 7.29 -15.57
N PRO A 453 -18.12 6.52 -15.50
CA PRO A 453 -18.11 5.13 -15.92
C PRO A 453 -19.04 4.30 -15.03
N ASN A 454 -19.51 3.16 -15.52
CA ASN A 454 -20.21 2.16 -14.71
C ASN A 454 -19.36 0.89 -14.52
N PHE A 455 -18.22 0.81 -15.21
CA PHE A 455 -17.18 -0.19 -15.00
C PHE A 455 -15.82 0.51 -14.89
N LEU A 456 -15.20 0.45 -13.70
CA LEU A 456 -13.93 1.12 -13.43
C LEU A 456 -12.78 0.12 -13.43
N ILE A 457 -11.74 0.41 -14.18
CA ILE A 457 -10.51 -0.37 -14.24
C ILE A 457 -9.37 0.52 -13.76
N LEU A 458 -8.67 0.08 -12.71
CA LEU A 458 -7.55 0.80 -12.10
C LEU A 458 -6.30 -0.06 -12.19
N ASP A 459 -5.31 0.37 -12.97
CA ASP A 459 -4.03 -0.33 -13.12
C ASP A 459 -2.95 0.41 -12.33
N GLU A 460 -2.54 -0.18 -11.18
CA GLU A 460 -1.57 0.34 -10.22
C GLU A 460 -1.83 1.79 -9.78
N PRO A 461 -3.04 2.14 -9.30
CA PRO A 461 -3.37 3.51 -8.93
C PRO A 461 -2.57 4.00 -7.70
N THR A 462 -2.03 3.08 -6.93
CA THR A 462 -1.37 3.37 -5.64
C THR A 462 0.06 3.87 -5.79
N ASN A 463 0.73 3.62 -6.92
CA ASN A 463 2.15 3.94 -7.10
C ASN A 463 2.48 5.44 -7.08
N ASP A 464 1.53 6.31 -7.44
CA ASP A 464 1.80 7.74 -7.64
C ASP A 464 0.83 8.66 -6.88
N LEU A 465 -0.13 8.08 -6.14
CA LEU A 465 -1.10 8.84 -5.36
C LEU A 465 -0.66 8.91 -3.89
N ASP A 466 -0.81 10.07 -3.28
CA ASP A 466 -0.57 10.20 -1.84
C ASP A 466 -1.68 9.54 -1.00
N ILE A 467 -1.35 9.25 0.25
CA ILE A 467 -2.24 8.56 1.20
C ILE A 467 -3.61 9.26 1.32
N THR A 468 -3.64 10.60 1.26
CA THR A 468 -4.89 11.37 1.31
C THR A 468 -5.75 11.14 0.09
N THR A 469 -5.13 11.18 -1.11
CA THR A 469 -5.83 10.91 -2.38
C THR A 469 -6.29 9.45 -2.47
N LEU A 470 -5.48 8.50 -1.97
CA LEU A 470 -5.87 7.10 -1.87
C LEU A 470 -7.10 6.92 -0.97
N GLY A 471 -7.18 7.61 0.16
CA GLY A 471 -8.37 7.60 1.01
C GLY A 471 -9.63 8.11 0.28
N ILE A 472 -9.51 9.18 -0.52
CA ILE A 472 -10.62 9.69 -1.35
C ILE A 472 -11.05 8.65 -2.40
N LEU A 473 -10.08 7.96 -3.03
CA LEU A 473 -10.35 6.91 -4.02
C LEU A 473 -11.02 5.69 -3.38
N GLU A 474 -10.56 5.26 -2.20
CA GLU A 474 -11.18 4.17 -1.42
C GLU A 474 -12.65 4.48 -1.09
N ASP A 475 -12.90 5.67 -0.57
CA ASP A 475 -14.26 6.12 -0.26
C ASP A 475 -15.15 6.20 -1.50
N TYR A 476 -14.57 6.62 -2.64
CA TYR A 476 -15.27 6.60 -3.93
C TYR A 476 -15.62 5.18 -4.34
N ILE A 477 -14.65 4.26 -4.36
CA ILE A 477 -14.86 2.85 -4.78
C ILE A 477 -15.86 2.14 -3.87
N THR A 478 -15.77 2.35 -2.56
CA THR A 478 -16.68 1.73 -1.59
C THR A 478 -18.14 2.12 -1.84
N LYS A 479 -18.38 3.38 -2.19
CA LYS A 479 -19.72 3.91 -2.49
C LYS A 479 -20.14 3.73 -3.95
N PHE A 480 -19.21 3.36 -4.81
CA PHE A 480 -19.46 3.20 -6.25
C PHE A 480 -20.36 2.01 -6.52
N ARG A 481 -21.50 2.27 -7.16
CA ARG A 481 -22.48 1.25 -7.57
C ARG A 481 -22.27 0.78 -9.01
N GLY A 482 -21.06 0.39 -9.33
CA GLY A 482 -20.64 -0.17 -10.61
C GLY A 482 -19.69 -1.32 -10.38
N CYS A 483 -19.20 -1.91 -11.46
CA CYS A 483 -18.20 -2.95 -11.42
C CYS A 483 -16.80 -2.35 -11.34
N VAL A 484 -15.88 -3.02 -10.65
CA VAL A 484 -14.51 -2.54 -10.49
C VAL A 484 -13.52 -3.67 -10.69
N ILE A 485 -12.46 -3.39 -11.45
CA ILE A 485 -11.26 -4.23 -11.48
C ILE A 485 -10.08 -3.36 -11.02
N ILE A 486 -9.32 -3.87 -10.05
CA ILE A 486 -8.17 -3.17 -9.48
C ILE A 486 -6.93 -4.07 -9.58
N VAL A 487 -5.91 -3.61 -10.29
CA VAL A 487 -4.57 -4.17 -10.18
C VAL A 487 -3.80 -3.33 -9.18
N SER A 488 -3.35 -3.91 -8.08
CA SER A 488 -2.53 -3.21 -7.11
C SER A 488 -1.63 -4.17 -6.33
N HIS A 489 -0.52 -3.63 -5.86
CA HIS A 489 0.36 -4.26 -4.89
C HIS A 489 0.13 -3.72 -3.46
N ASP A 490 -0.73 -2.71 -3.30
CA ASP A 490 -1.14 -2.19 -2.00
C ASP A 490 -2.23 -3.08 -1.38
N ARG A 491 -1.82 -3.83 -0.37
CA ARG A 491 -2.66 -4.80 0.35
C ARG A 491 -3.81 -4.12 1.08
N PHE A 492 -3.53 -2.98 1.73
CA PHE A 492 -4.53 -2.23 2.49
C PHE A 492 -5.63 -1.68 1.58
N PHE A 493 -5.23 -1.22 0.38
CA PHE A 493 -6.16 -0.75 -0.64
C PHE A 493 -7.07 -1.88 -1.14
N LEU A 494 -6.49 -3.06 -1.44
CA LEU A 494 -7.27 -4.23 -1.86
C LEU A 494 -8.22 -4.70 -0.78
N ASP A 495 -7.76 -4.85 0.48
CA ASP A 495 -8.60 -5.33 1.59
C ASP A 495 -9.86 -4.48 1.83
N ARG A 496 -9.79 -3.17 1.53
CA ARG A 496 -10.91 -2.24 1.71
C ARG A 496 -11.84 -2.11 0.50
N THR A 497 -11.39 -2.49 -0.69
CA THR A 497 -12.05 -2.10 -1.94
C THR A 497 -12.55 -3.25 -2.77
N VAL A 498 -12.08 -4.48 -2.57
CA VAL A 498 -12.46 -5.64 -3.39
C VAL A 498 -13.14 -6.73 -2.59
N ASP A 499 -13.99 -7.49 -3.28
CA ASP A 499 -14.78 -8.58 -2.70
C ASP A 499 -14.05 -9.93 -2.87
N HIS A 500 -13.28 -10.10 -3.96
CA HIS A 500 -12.47 -11.28 -4.24
C HIS A 500 -11.27 -10.96 -5.16
N LEU A 501 -10.41 -11.96 -5.40
CA LEU A 501 -9.17 -11.78 -6.10
C LEU A 501 -9.01 -12.73 -7.30
N PHE A 502 -8.54 -12.19 -8.43
CA PHE A 502 -7.92 -12.98 -9.49
C PHE A 502 -6.42 -13.09 -9.23
N VAL A 503 -5.99 -14.29 -8.90
CA VAL A 503 -4.58 -14.58 -8.60
C VAL A 503 -3.90 -15.12 -9.85
N PHE A 504 -3.02 -14.32 -10.43
CA PHE A 504 -2.19 -14.70 -11.58
C PHE A 504 -0.95 -15.45 -11.09
N GLU A 505 -0.98 -16.79 -11.17
CA GLU A 505 0.14 -17.63 -10.72
C GLU A 505 1.25 -17.75 -11.75
N GLY A 506 1.03 -17.26 -12.98
CA GLY A 506 1.91 -17.42 -14.13
C GLY A 506 1.55 -18.64 -14.98
N ASN A 507 2.26 -18.85 -16.09
CA ASN A 507 2.02 -19.94 -17.04
C ASN A 507 0.56 -20.05 -17.53
N GLY A 508 -0.15 -18.94 -17.59
CA GLY A 508 -1.53 -18.86 -18.06
C GLY A 508 -2.60 -19.22 -17.02
N VAL A 509 -2.22 -19.53 -15.79
CA VAL A 509 -3.16 -19.93 -14.73
C VAL A 509 -3.63 -18.70 -13.98
N VAL A 510 -4.96 -18.52 -13.92
CA VAL A 510 -5.64 -17.51 -13.10
C VAL A 510 -6.60 -18.23 -12.15
N LYS A 511 -6.43 -18.03 -10.86
CA LYS A 511 -7.33 -18.59 -9.84
C LYS A 511 -8.24 -17.49 -9.32
N ASP A 512 -9.53 -17.77 -9.25
CA ASP A 512 -10.50 -16.96 -8.52
C ASP A 512 -10.46 -17.35 -7.04
N PHE A 513 -10.11 -16.40 -6.18
CA PHE A 513 -10.04 -16.59 -4.73
C PHE A 513 -11.13 -15.77 -4.04
N PRO A 514 -12.10 -16.43 -3.39
CA PRO A 514 -13.14 -15.73 -2.64
C PRO A 514 -12.56 -15.14 -1.35
N GLY A 515 -12.62 -13.84 -1.21
CA GLY A 515 -12.09 -13.10 -0.06
C GLY A 515 -11.11 -12.00 -0.44
N ASN A 516 -10.67 -11.26 0.56
CA ASN A 516 -9.74 -10.15 0.38
C ASN A 516 -8.27 -10.62 0.32
N TYR A 517 -7.34 -9.68 0.25
CA TYR A 517 -5.93 -10.00 0.14
C TYR A 517 -5.37 -10.64 1.43
N SER A 518 -5.82 -10.21 2.60
CA SER A 518 -5.39 -10.78 3.89
C SER A 518 -5.80 -12.25 4.01
N ASP A 519 -7.02 -12.59 3.62
CA ASP A 519 -7.53 -13.98 3.58
C ASP A 519 -6.69 -14.86 2.63
N TYR A 520 -6.39 -14.33 1.43
CA TYR A 520 -5.53 -15.03 0.47
C TYR A 520 -4.13 -15.31 1.03
N ARG A 521 -3.54 -14.34 1.72
CA ARG A 521 -2.20 -14.48 2.33
C ARG A 521 -2.17 -15.55 3.42
N GLU A 522 -3.18 -15.58 4.28
CA GLU A 522 -3.30 -16.62 5.31
C GLU A 522 -3.40 -18.00 4.68
N TRP A 523 -4.27 -18.15 3.69
CA TRP A 523 -4.41 -19.39 2.94
C TRP A 523 -3.10 -19.83 2.26
N LYS A 524 -2.40 -18.93 1.57
CA LYS A 524 -1.10 -19.21 0.92
C LYS A 524 -0.03 -19.63 1.94
N THR A 525 -0.04 -19.02 3.12
CA THR A 525 0.90 -19.35 4.21
C THR A 525 0.63 -20.74 4.77
N LEU A 526 -0.63 -21.12 4.91
CA LEU A 526 -1.04 -22.46 5.35
C LEU A 526 -0.62 -23.52 4.33
N GLN A 527 -0.86 -23.28 3.04
CA GLN A 527 -0.43 -24.20 1.98
C GLN A 527 1.10 -24.42 1.95
N LYS A 528 1.90 -23.35 2.06
CA LYS A 528 3.35 -23.47 2.13
C LYS A 528 3.80 -24.31 3.34
N LYS A 529 3.17 -24.14 4.49
CA LYS A 529 3.47 -24.96 5.69
C LYS A 529 3.09 -26.43 5.53
N GLU A 530 2.07 -26.72 4.74
CA GLU A 530 1.67 -28.10 4.41
C GLU A 530 2.62 -28.75 3.41
N GLU A 531 3.10 -28.00 2.41
CA GLU A 531 4.07 -28.46 1.42
C GLU A 531 5.48 -28.65 2.03
N GLU A 532 5.88 -27.83 3.00
CA GLU A 532 7.16 -27.94 3.72
C GLU A 532 7.18 -29.04 4.78
N LYS A 533 6.06 -29.64 5.14
CA LYS A 533 6.07 -30.87 5.97
C LYS A 533 6.82 -31.94 5.18
N PRO A 534 7.95 -32.49 5.70
CA PRO A 534 8.73 -33.46 4.95
C PRO A 534 7.79 -34.63 4.61
N LYS A 535 7.60 -34.87 3.32
CA LYS A 535 7.04 -36.12 2.85
C LYS A 535 7.92 -37.19 3.47
N LYS A 536 7.40 -37.92 4.46
CA LYS A 536 8.09 -39.09 5.02
C LYS A 536 8.42 -39.97 3.83
N GLU A 537 9.72 -40.11 3.52
CA GLU A 537 10.21 -41.07 2.55
C GLU A 537 9.67 -42.43 2.97
N GLU A 538 8.77 -42.98 2.19
CA GLU A 538 8.38 -44.36 2.29
C GLU A 538 9.61 -45.20 1.91
N PRO A 539 10.09 -46.11 2.79
CA PRO A 539 11.15 -47.01 2.42
C PRO A 539 10.62 -47.96 1.35
N LYS A 540 11.29 -47.95 0.17
CA LYS A 540 11.09 -48.96 -0.87
C LYS A 540 11.43 -50.35 -0.32
N ALA A 541 10.42 -51.03 0.23
CA ALA A 541 10.53 -52.45 0.53
C ALA A 541 9.18 -53.14 0.34
N GLN A 542 9.19 -54.04 -0.66
CA GLN A 542 8.29 -55.18 -0.79
C GLN A 542 6.79 -54.96 -0.93
N ARG A 543 6.35 -54.95 -2.20
CA ARG A 543 5.02 -55.37 -2.62
C ARG A 543 4.75 -56.81 -2.12
N GLN A 544 4.02 -56.89 -1.02
CA GLN A 544 3.09 -58.01 -0.75
C GLN A 544 2.25 -57.67 0.49
N GLN A 545 0.92 -57.71 0.29
CA GLN A 545 -0.13 -57.77 1.29
C GLN A 545 -0.29 -56.55 2.26
N ARG A 546 -1.07 -55.53 1.89
CA ARG A 546 -1.84 -54.70 2.84
C ARG A 546 -3.13 -54.17 2.19
N THR A 547 -4.08 -55.02 2.01
CA THR A 547 -5.51 -54.71 2.01
C THR A 547 -6.01 -55.13 3.40
N TYR A 548 -6.02 -54.22 4.34
CA TYR A 548 -6.80 -54.27 5.60
C TYR A 548 -6.15 -53.33 6.64
N ALA A 549 -6.32 -52.01 6.50
CA ALA A 549 -5.93 -51.08 7.57
C ALA A 549 -6.65 -49.74 7.57
N ASN A 550 -7.87 -49.68 7.04
CA ASN A 550 -8.70 -48.47 7.14
C ASN A 550 -10.17 -48.80 7.44
N LYS A 551 -10.42 -49.76 8.32
CA LYS A 551 -11.76 -49.96 8.86
C LYS A 551 -11.73 -49.60 10.33
N MET A 552 -12.65 -48.71 10.75
CA MET A 552 -12.94 -48.46 12.15
C MET A 552 -12.93 -49.73 12.98
N THR A 553 -12.24 -49.72 14.09
CA THR A 553 -12.32 -50.82 15.07
C THR A 553 -13.70 -50.83 15.71
N PHE A 554 -14.15 -52.00 16.20
CA PHE A 554 -15.44 -52.11 16.88
C PHE A 554 -15.62 -51.11 18.04
N LYS A 555 -14.51 -50.75 18.67
CA LYS A 555 -14.47 -49.79 19.78
C LYS A 555 -14.67 -48.34 19.27
N GLU A 556 -14.01 -47.98 18.15
CA GLU A 556 -14.16 -46.69 17.51
C GLU A 556 -15.55 -46.50 16.92
N ARG A 557 -16.17 -47.54 16.36
CA ARG A 557 -17.55 -47.49 15.85
C ARG A 557 -18.57 -47.28 16.97
N LYS A 558 -18.37 -47.91 18.11
CA LYS A 558 -19.22 -47.69 19.29
C LYS A 558 -19.05 -46.28 19.87
N GLU A 559 -17.83 -45.73 19.82
CA GLU A 559 -17.53 -44.37 20.21
C GLU A 559 -18.19 -43.37 19.25
N PHE A 560 -18.14 -43.61 17.93
CA PHE A 560 -18.75 -42.80 16.89
C PHE A 560 -20.29 -42.75 17.05
N ASP A 561 -20.94 -43.90 17.27
CA ASP A 561 -22.38 -43.96 17.49
C ASP A 561 -22.79 -43.23 18.79
N SER A 562 -21.99 -43.33 19.85
CA SER A 562 -22.25 -42.62 21.12
C SER A 562 -22.07 -41.11 20.97
N LEU A 563 -21.01 -40.65 20.24
CA LEU A 563 -20.76 -39.24 19.97
C LEU A 563 -21.89 -38.62 19.14
N SER A 564 -22.41 -39.34 18.14
CA SER A 564 -23.54 -38.88 17.32
C SER A 564 -24.80 -38.67 18.16
N ALA A 565 -25.08 -39.57 19.11
CA ALA A 565 -26.23 -39.44 20.02
C ALA A 565 -26.05 -38.28 21.02
N ASP A 566 -24.82 -38.11 21.54
CA ASP A 566 -24.48 -37.03 22.47
C ASP A 566 -24.56 -35.65 21.81
N ILE A 567 -24.06 -35.51 20.57
CA ILE A 567 -24.13 -34.26 19.79
C ILE A 567 -25.59 -33.89 19.57
N ALA A 568 -26.45 -34.84 19.11
CA ALA A 568 -27.86 -34.59 18.90
C ALA A 568 -28.60 -34.15 20.20
N SER A 569 -28.24 -34.75 21.36
CA SER A 569 -28.84 -34.36 22.64
C SER A 569 -28.41 -32.96 23.11
N LEU A 570 -27.15 -32.60 22.89
CA LEU A 570 -26.62 -31.27 23.23
C LEU A 570 -27.19 -30.18 22.31
N GLU A 571 -27.38 -30.47 21.03
CA GLU A 571 -28.05 -29.54 20.10
C GLU A 571 -29.54 -29.30 20.48
N GLU A 572 -30.22 -30.32 20.96
CA GLU A 572 -31.59 -30.18 21.41
C GLU A 572 -31.70 -29.38 22.71
N GLU A 573 -30.77 -29.60 23.68
CA GLU A 573 -30.64 -28.80 24.90
C GLU A 573 -30.29 -27.32 24.55
N LYS A 574 -29.39 -27.08 23.60
CA LYS A 574 -29.05 -25.75 23.09
C LYS A 574 -30.28 -25.01 22.56
N LYS A 575 -31.07 -25.67 21.68
CA LYS A 575 -32.29 -25.08 21.11
C LYS A 575 -33.34 -24.77 22.20
N GLN A 576 -33.41 -25.59 23.23
CA GLN A 576 -34.32 -25.38 24.33
C GLN A 576 -33.94 -24.16 25.19
N ILE A 577 -32.63 -24.01 25.48
CA ILE A 577 -32.11 -22.83 26.19
C ILE A 577 -32.26 -21.56 25.35
N GLU A 578 -32.06 -21.62 24.03
CA GLU A 578 -32.28 -20.50 23.11
C GLU A 578 -33.77 -20.07 23.09
N ALA A 579 -34.68 -21.02 23.05
CA ALA A 579 -36.10 -20.75 23.13
C ALA A 579 -36.51 -20.12 24.47
N ASP A 580 -35.97 -20.61 25.56
CA ASP A 580 -36.21 -20.09 26.90
C ASP A 580 -35.64 -18.67 27.09
N LEU A 581 -34.44 -18.39 26.54
CA LEU A 581 -33.84 -17.05 26.57
C LEU A 581 -34.58 -16.03 25.69
N SER A 582 -35.27 -16.49 24.65
CA SER A 582 -36.10 -15.64 23.77
C SER A 582 -37.52 -15.42 24.32
N GLY A 583 -37.99 -16.21 25.31
CA GLY A 583 -39.28 -16.06 25.98
C GLY A 583 -39.27 -14.96 27.04
N ALA A 584 -40.23 -14.03 27.00
CA ALA A 584 -40.31 -12.90 27.89
C ALA A 584 -40.79 -13.28 29.29
N SER A 585 -39.87 -13.46 30.27
CA SER A 585 -40.04 -13.24 31.74
C SER A 585 -39.05 -14.06 32.60
N LEU A 586 -37.76 -14.00 32.29
CA LEU A 586 -36.75 -14.60 33.14
C LEU A 586 -36.13 -13.55 34.08
N SER A 587 -35.79 -13.94 35.30
CA SER A 587 -35.06 -13.11 36.23
C SER A 587 -33.59 -13.00 35.79
N VAL A 588 -32.89 -11.96 36.25
CA VAL A 588 -31.45 -11.70 35.90
C VAL A 588 -30.55 -12.89 36.28
N ASP A 589 -30.86 -13.54 37.40
CA ASP A 589 -30.10 -14.71 37.88
C ASP A 589 -30.31 -15.93 36.96
N GLU A 590 -31.52 -16.18 36.50
CA GLU A 590 -31.87 -17.27 35.59
C GLU A 590 -31.25 -17.05 34.19
N ILE A 591 -31.21 -15.81 33.71
CA ILE A 591 -30.53 -15.47 32.44
C ILE A 591 -29.01 -15.74 32.55
N THR A 592 -28.41 -15.39 33.67
CA THR A 592 -26.97 -15.61 33.90
C THR A 592 -26.62 -17.09 33.95
N GLU A 593 -27.46 -17.90 34.64
CA GLU A 593 -27.22 -19.33 34.76
C GLU A 593 -27.44 -20.07 33.44
N ARG A 594 -28.48 -19.70 32.67
CA ARG A 594 -28.73 -20.26 31.33
C ARG A 594 -27.65 -19.83 30.31
N SER A 595 -27.17 -18.61 30.37
CA SER A 595 -26.05 -18.15 29.51
C SER A 595 -24.77 -18.91 29.82
N ARG A 596 -24.48 -19.19 31.08
CA ARG A 596 -23.34 -20.01 31.46
C ARG A 596 -23.49 -21.44 30.94
N ARG A 597 -24.67 -22.05 31.12
CA ARG A 597 -24.96 -23.40 30.62
C ARG A 597 -24.87 -23.48 29.10
N MET A 598 -25.31 -22.45 28.39
CA MET A 598 -25.17 -22.32 26.95
C MET A 598 -23.72 -22.36 26.49
N GLN A 599 -22.83 -21.62 27.18
CA GLN A 599 -21.40 -21.63 26.88
C GLN A 599 -20.75 -22.99 27.13
N GLU A 600 -21.16 -23.68 28.19
CA GLU A 600 -20.68 -25.06 28.48
C GLU A 600 -21.11 -26.03 27.37
N ILE A 601 -22.34 -25.92 26.87
CA ILE A 601 -22.86 -26.75 25.76
C ILE A 601 -22.08 -26.47 24.46
N ILE A 602 -21.84 -25.20 24.12
CA ILE A 602 -21.07 -24.83 22.93
C ILE A 602 -19.67 -25.45 22.98
N ASN A 603 -18.95 -25.30 24.09
CA ASN A 603 -17.61 -25.87 24.24
C ASN A 603 -17.62 -27.42 24.15
N ALA A 604 -18.65 -28.06 24.72
CA ALA A 604 -18.80 -29.51 24.65
C ALA A 604 -19.17 -30.02 23.24
N LEU A 605 -19.94 -29.24 22.48
CA LEU A 605 -20.24 -29.52 21.09
C LEU A 605 -18.98 -29.44 20.23
N ASP A 606 -18.20 -28.37 20.33
CA ASP A 606 -16.95 -28.20 19.58
C ASP A 606 -15.97 -29.35 19.81
N GLU A 607 -15.80 -29.80 21.07
CA GLU A 607 -14.90 -30.90 21.40
C GLU A 607 -15.40 -32.25 20.83
N LYS A 608 -16.72 -32.51 20.94
CA LYS A 608 -17.31 -33.77 20.48
C LYS A 608 -17.43 -33.81 18.94
N GLU A 609 -17.70 -32.69 18.28
CA GLU A 609 -17.73 -32.58 16.82
C GLU A 609 -16.35 -32.80 16.21
N MET A 610 -15.29 -32.23 16.79
CA MET A 610 -13.92 -32.50 16.34
C MET A 610 -13.59 -33.99 16.42
N ARG A 611 -13.95 -34.65 17.53
CA ARG A 611 -13.70 -36.07 17.69
C ARG A 611 -14.56 -36.94 16.76
N TRP A 612 -15.78 -36.55 16.52
CA TRP A 612 -16.68 -37.19 15.57
C TRP A 612 -16.14 -37.09 14.14
N LEU A 613 -15.62 -35.91 13.71
CA LEU A 613 -14.98 -35.70 12.41
C LEU A 613 -13.74 -36.61 12.24
N GLU A 614 -12.86 -36.71 13.23
CA GLU A 614 -11.68 -37.61 13.19
C GLU A 614 -12.08 -39.06 12.97
N LEU A 615 -13.19 -39.50 13.57
CA LEU A 615 -13.68 -40.86 13.41
C LEU A 615 -14.41 -41.05 12.07
N SER A 616 -15.11 -40.03 11.57
CA SER A 616 -15.81 -40.09 10.28
C SER A 616 -14.86 -40.21 9.09
N GLU A 617 -13.65 -39.60 9.16
CA GLU A 617 -12.61 -39.75 8.15
C GLU A 617 -12.07 -41.19 8.04
N LYS A 618 -12.23 -42.00 9.09
CA LYS A 618 -11.86 -43.42 9.09
C LYS A 618 -12.99 -44.34 8.57
N GLU A 619 -14.20 -43.81 8.37
CA GLU A 619 -15.34 -44.56 7.83
C GLU A 619 -15.38 -44.54 6.30
N GLN A 620 -14.75 -43.55 5.65
CA GLN A 620 -14.57 -43.46 4.20
C GLN A 620 -13.34 -44.27 3.75
#